data_7fda11a834f475d0902592613ea3ab38
#
_entry.id   7fda11a834f475d0902592613ea3ab38
#
_cell.length_a   1.000
_cell.length_b   1.000
_cell.length_c   1.000
_cell.angle_alpha   90.00
_cell.angle_beta   90.00
_cell.angle_gamma   90.00
#
_symmetry.space_group_name_H-M   'P 1'
#
loop_
_entity.id
_entity.type
_entity.pdbx_description
1 polymer ?
#
loop_
_entity_poly.entity_id
_entity_poly.type
_entity_poly.pdbx_seq_one_letter_code
_entity_poly.pdbx_strand_id
1 'polypeptide(L)'
;MMDATKYAPGYYPVPAGYDSWVKKDHIEKAPAWCSVDLRDGNQALIVPMSLEEKLEFFQMLVKIGFKEIEVGFPAASDTEYEFLRTLIEKNMIPEDVTVQVLTQCRDHIIRKTFEAVKGAPRAVIHFYNSTSVAQREQVFHKSKEEIKQIATDGAKLVKQLSQEYEGNFLFEYSPESFTGTEVDYAVDVCNAVLDIMQPTPDRPMIINLPVTVEMSMPHVYANQIEYCDKHLKYRDSVIISTHPHNDRGTGVACAELAVLAGAQRVECCLFGNGERTGNVDAVTLAMNMYSHGVDPKLDFSDMPDICATYERVTRMHIYERTPYAGQLVFAAFSGSHQDAIAKGMAYRKERGEHRWT
;
A
#
# COMPACT_ATOMS: atom_id res chain seq x y z
N MET A 1 4.33 5.65 36.28
CA MET A 1 5.43 4.84 35.72
C MET A 1 4.86 4.02 34.59
N MET A 2 5.55 3.93 33.45
CA MET A 2 5.11 3.05 32.35
C MET A 2 5.23 1.59 32.79
N ASP A 3 4.23 0.76 32.43
CA ASP A 3 4.21 -0.66 32.74
C ASP A 3 4.26 -1.47 31.42
N ALA A 4 5.41 -2.07 31.14
CA ALA A 4 5.62 -2.88 29.95
C ALA A 4 5.08 -4.33 30.09
N THR A 5 4.75 -4.77 31.29
CA THR A 5 4.32 -6.17 31.54
C THR A 5 2.95 -6.50 30.90
N LYS A 6 2.18 -5.48 30.54
CA LYS A 6 0.90 -5.63 29.82
C LYS A 6 1.03 -5.97 28.32
N TYR A 7 2.25 -5.98 27.78
CA TYR A 7 2.52 -6.28 26.38
C TYR A 7 3.26 -7.62 26.23
N ALA A 8 2.98 -8.32 25.15
CA ALA A 8 3.74 -9.50 24.78
C ALA A 8 5.06 -9.14 24.07
N PRO A 9 6.14 -9.95 24.25
CA PRO A 9 7.43 -9.68 23.58
C PRO A 9 7.39 -9.84 22.05
N GLY A 10 6.42 -10.58 21.53
CA GLY A 10 6.24 -10.78 20.08
C GLY A 10 4.84 -11.28 19.78
N TYR A 11 4.42 -11.09 18.53
CA TYR A 11 3.09 -11.46 18.05
C TYR A 11 3.21 -12.26 16.74
N TYR A 12 2.52 -13.39 16.66
CA TYR A 12 2.29 -14.21 15.47
C TYR A 12 3.54 -14.51 14.62
N PRO A 13 4.65 -14.99 15.24
CA PRO A 13 5.83 -15.39 14.50
C PRO A 13 5.52 -16.60 13.62
N VAL A 14 6.22 -16.69 12.49
CA VAL A 14 6.19 -17.91 11.66
C VAL A 14 7.20 -18.94 12.16
N PRO A 15 7.06 -20.23 11.77
CA PRO A 15 8.09 -21.23 12.02
C PRO A 15 9.46 -20.82 11.47
N ALA A 16 10.54 -21.42 11.95
CA ALA A 16 11.89 -21.18 11.43
C ALA A 16 12.02 -21.61 9.95
N GLY A 17 12.89 -20.94 9.20
CA GLY A 17 13.18 -21.27 7.80
C GLY A 17 12.43 -20.43 6.76
N TYR A 18 11.80 -19.34 7.17
CA TYR A 18 11.18 -18.34 6.29
C TYR A 18 11.94 -17.01 6.38
N ASP A 19 13.24 -17.08 6.16
CA ASP A 19 14.21 -16.00 6.29
C ASP A 19 15.24 -15.99 5.15
N SER A 20 14.90 -16.57 4.01
CA SER A 20 15.82 -16.65 2.86
C SER A 20 16.08 -15.28 2.22
N TRP A 21 15.16 -14.32 2.41
CA TRP A 21 15.27 -12.93 1.98
C TRP A 21 16.50 -12.22 2.57
N VAL A 22 16.97 -12.60 3.75
CA VAL A 22 18.20 -12.06 4.40
C VAL A 22 19.46 -12.19 3.53
N LYS A 23 19.47 -13.13 2.57
CA LYS A 23 20.59 -13.32 1.64
C LYS A 23 20.65 -12.27 0.53
N LYS A 24 19.58 -11.50 0.35
CA LYS A 24 19.50 -10.41 -0.62
C LYS A 24 19.97 -9.13 0.05
N ASP A 25 20.87 -8.40 -0.57
CA ASP A 25 21.45 -7.16 -0.04
C ASP A 25 20.76 -5.89 -0.55
N HIS A 26 19.95 -6.00 -1.60
CA HIS A 26 19.18 -4.87 -2.16
C HIS A 26 17.93 -5.37 -2.93
N ILE A 27 17.05 -4.43 -3.22
CA ILE A 27 15.89 -4.65 -4.10
C ILE A 27 16.38 -4.49 -5.54
N GLU A 28 16.22 -5.54 -6.35
CA GLU A 28 16.69 -5.56 -7.75
C GLU A 28 15.73 -4.89 -8.73
N LYS A 29 14.43 -4.87 -8.39
CA LYS A 29 13.36 -4.36 -9.24
C LYS A 29 12.30 -3.66 -8.38
N ALA A 30 11.85 -2.49 -8.85
CA ALA A 30 10.75 -1.80 -8.22
C ALA A 30 9.46 -2.65 -8.19
N PRO A 31 8.69 -2.60 -7.09
CA PRO A 31 7.37 -3.21 -7.04
C PRO A 31 6.38 -2.44 -7.92
N ALA A 32 5.20 -3.00 -8.15
CA ALA A 32 4.05 -2.22 -8.58
C ALA A 32 3.63 -1.27 -7.43
N TRP A 33 3.31 -0.03 -7.76
CA TRP A 33 2.93 0.98 -6.80
C TRP A 33 1.44 1.26 -6.88
N CYS A 34 0.76 1.20 -5.74
CA CYS A 34 -0.60 1.68 -5.60
C CYS A 34 -0.62 2.85 -4.61
N SER A 35 -1.03 4.03 -5.07
CA SER A 35 -1.30 5.13 -4.15
C SER A 35 -2.63 4.89 -3.45
N VAL A 36 -2.64 4.98 -2.13
CA VAL A 36 -3.85 4.98 -1.30
C VAL A 36 -4.11 6.35 -0.67
N ASP A 37 -3.46 7.39 -1.16
CA ASP A 37 -3.62 8.78 -0.69
C ASP A 37 -5.08 9.26 -0.70
N LEU A 38 -5.81 8.94 -1.77
CA LEU A 38 -7.18 9.42 -1.99
C LEU A 38 -8.25 8.63 -1.23
N ARG A 39 -7.88 7.48 -0.63
CA ARG A 39 -8.74 6.70 0.24
C ARG A 39 -8.22 6.74 1.68
N ASP A 40 -7.18 6.00 2.02
CA ASP A 40 -6.65 5.85 3.38
C ASP A 40 -6.01 7.15 3.89
N GLY A 41 -5.24 7.80 3.02
CA GLY A 41 -4.68 9.13 3.29
C GLY A 41 -5.76 10.18 3.52
N ASN A 42 -6.77 10.24 2.65
CA ASN A 42 -7.85 11.23 2.75
C ASN A 42 -8.74 11.03 3.99
N GLN A 43 -9.07 9.77 4.33
CA GLN A 43 -9.92 9.51 5.51
C GLN A 43 -9.24 9.89 6.82
N ALA A 44 -7.91 9.96 6.85
CA ALA A 44 -7.12 10.34 8.02
C ALA A 44 -6.95 11.86 8.18
N LEU A 45 -7.36 12.67 7.22
CA LEU A 45 -7.26 14.13 7.28
C LEU A 45 -8.30 14.71 8.23
N ILE A 46 -7.89 15.72 9.03
CA ILE A 46 -8.81 16.48 9.89
C ILE A 46 -9.91 17.15 9.05
N VAL A 47 -9.52 17.68 7.89
CA VAL A 47 -10.44 18.20 6.87
C VAL A 47 -10.22 17.39 5.60
N PRO A 48 -11.12 16.45 5.27
CA PRO A 48 -11.01 15.68 4.03
C PRO A 48 -10.98 16.58 2.79
N MET A 49 -10.35 16.12 1.74
CA MET A 49 -10.27 16.84 0.47
C MET A 49 -11.66 17.06 -0.14
N SER A 50 -11.88 18.23 -0.72
CA SER A 50 -13.03 18.49 -1.59
C SER A 50 -12.93 17.67 -2.89
N LEU A 51 -14.02 17.66 -3.68
CA LEU A 51 -14.01 17.00 -4.98
C LEU A 51 -12.91 17.56 -5.89
N GLU A 52 -12.77 18.90 -5.96
CA GLU A 52 -11.77 19.57 -6.77
C GLU A 52 -10.35 19.23 -6.32
N GLU A 53 -10.10 19.22 -5.02
CA GLU A 53 -8.81 18.85 -4.43
C GLU A 53 -8.46 17.38 -4.72
N LYS A 54 -9.43 16.46 -4.64
CA LYS A 54 -9.22 15.06 -5.01
C LYS A 54 -8.89 14.92 -6.50
N LEU A 55 -9.56 15.65 -7.38
CA LEU A 55 -9.28 15.62 -8.82
C LEU A 55 -7.87 16.14 -9.12
N GLU A 56 -7.45 17.22 -8.48
CA GLU A 56 -6.09 17.76 -8.61
C GLU A 56 -5.04 16.77 -8.10
N PHE A 57 -5.27 16.20 -6.93
CA PHE A 57 -4.37 15.21 -6.35
C PHE A 57 -4.25 13.94 -7.22
N PHE A 58 -5.36 13.47 -7.79
CA PHE A 58 -5.37 12.37 -8.74
C PHE A 58 -4.47 12.66 -9.95
N GLN A 59 -4.59 13.85 -10.53
CA GLN A 59 -3.76 14.28 -11.67
C GLN A 59 -2.26 14.34 -11.29
N MET A 60 -1.93 14.81 -10.09
CA MET A 60 -0.57 14.81 -9.58
C MET A 60 -0.01 13.38 -9.44
N LEU A 61 -0.78 12.45 -8.90
CA LEU A 61 -0.37 11.03 -8.79
C LEU A 61 -0.11 10.40 -10.16
N VAL A 62 -0.97 10.69 -11.14
CA VAL A 62 -0.77 10.25 -12.54
C VAL A 62 0.50 10.87 -13.13
N LYS A 63 0.76 12.16 -12.90
CA LYS A 63 1.98 12.87 -13.36
C LYS A 63 3.25 12.27 -12.74
N ILE A 64 3.21 11.88 -11.45
CA ILE A 64 4.32 11.20 -10.76
C ILE A 64 4.58 9.82 -11.39
N GLY A 65 3.57 9.16 -11.95
CA GLY A 65 3.72 7.88 -12.64
C GLY A 65 3.02 6.70 -11.97
N PHE A 66 2.18 6.93 -10.95
CA PHE A 66 1.35 5.86 -10.38
C PHE A 66 0.44 5.25 -11.44
N LYS A 67 0.44 3.93 -11.52
CA LYS A 67 -0.40 3.15 -12.46
C LYS A 67 -1.58 2.48 -11.78
N GLU A 68 -1.56 2.42 -10.45
CA GLU A 68 -2.69 1.99 -9.64
C GLU A 68 -2.95 3.04 -8.56
N ILE A 69 -4.21 3.47 -8.43
CA ILE A 69 -4.62 4.52 -7.49
C ILE A 69 -5.93 4.10 -6.84
N GLU A 70 -5.91 3.91 -5.51
CA GLU A 70 -7.13 3.67 -4.74
C GLU A 70 -7.86 4.99 -4.50
N VAL A 71 -8.95 5.17 -5.24
CA VAL A 71 -9.66 6.45 -5.33
C VAL A 71 -10.71 6.64 -4.26
N GLY A 72 -11.09 5.60 -3.53
CA GLY A 72 -12.02 5.74 -2.42
C GLY A 72 -12.77 4.47 -2.06
N PHE A 73 -13.76 4.67 -1.18
CA PHE A 73 -14.74 3.69 -0.76
C PHE A 73 -16.15 4.16 -1.19
N PRO A 74 -16.54 3.95 -2.46
CA PRO A 74 -17.72 4.60 -3.03
C PRO A 74 -19.04 4.24 -2.37
N ALA A 75 -19.09 3.13 -1.62
CA ALA A 75 -20.28 2.77 -0.83
C ALA A 75 -20.34 3.44 0.55
N ALA A 76 -19.27 4.13 0.99
CA ALA A 76 -19.20 4.72 2.32
C ALA A 76 -19.82 6.13 2.37
N SER A 77 -19.72 6.91 1.30
CA SER A 77 -20.29 8.28 1.25
C SER A 77 -20.59 8.74 -0.17
N ASP A 78 -21.48 9.73 -0.26
CA ASP A 78 -21.83 10.34 -1.55
C ASP A 78 -20.62 11.05 -2.20
N THR A 79 -19.77 11.69 -1.42
CA THR A 79 -18.54 12.35 -1.94
C THR A 79 -17.60 11.35 -2.58
N GLU A 80 -17.40 10.18 -1.97
CA GLU A 80 -16.55 9.11 -2.54
C GLU A 80 -17.15 8.55 -3.84
N TYR A 81 -18.47 8.39 -3.85
CA TYR A 81 -19.20 7.97 -5.04
C TYR A 81 -19.10 9.00 -6.16
N GLU A 82 -19.36 10.28 -5.87
CA GLU A 82 -19.31 11.38 -6.84
C GLU A 82 -17.91 11.56 -7.42
N PHE A 83 -16.87 11.45 -6.61
CA PHE A 83 -15.49 11.54 -7.08
C PHE A 83 -15.17 10.46 -8.12
N LEU A 84 -15.45 9.20 -7.82
CA LEU A 84 -15.24 8.09 -8.76
C LEU A 84 -16.06 8.29 -10.04
N ARG A 85 -17.34 8.65 -9.92
CA ARG A 85 -18.20 8.90 -11.09
C ARG A 85 -17.66 10.06 -11.94
N THR A 86 -17.17 11.12 -11.31
CA THR A 86 -16.57 12.24 -12.02
C THR A 86 -15.34 11.83 -12.83
N LEU A 87 -14.45 11.01 -12.25
CA LEU A 87 -13.28 10.50 -12.97
C LEU A 87 -13.69 9.68 -14.21
N ILE A 88 -14.72 8.85 -14.08
CA ILE A 88 -15.20 7.97 -15.16
C ILE A 88 -15.94 8.81 -16.24
N GLU A 89 -16.92 9.61 -15.85
CA GLU A 89 -17.82 10.32 -16.76
C GLU A 89 -17.13 11.46 -17.53
N LYS A 90 -16.07 12.04 -16.92
CA LYS A 90 -15.25 13.06 -17.59
C LYS A 90 -14.02 12.46 -18.30
N ASN A 91 -13.90 11.14 -18.39
CA ASN A 91 -12.77 10.45 -19.01
C ASN A 91 -11.40 10.91 -18.48
N MET A 92 -11.28 11.07 -17.15
CA MET A 92 -10.06 11.56 -16.52
C MET A 92 -9.06 10.45 -16.17
N ILE A 93 -9.43 9.18 -16.34
CA ILE A 93 -8.59 8.03 -16.06
C ILE A 93 -7.79 7.68 -17.32
N PRO A 94 -6.45 7.81 -17.35
CA PRO A 94 -5.63 7.41 -18.49
C PRO A 94 -5.75 5.89 -18.77
N GLU A 95 -5.54 5.48 -20.02
CA GLU A 95 -5.65 4.07 -20.44
C GLU A 95 -4.69 3.14 -19.69
N ASP A 96 -3.55 3.65 -19.25
CA ASP A 96 -2.51 2.89 -18.53
C ASP A 96 -2.64 2.98 -17.01
N VAL A 97 -3.69 3.65 -16.49
CA VAL A 97 -3.99 3.77 -15.06
C VAL A 97 -5.18 2.89 -14.69
N THR A 98 -5.06 2.18 -13.60
CA THR A 98 -6.12 1.37 -12.98
C THR A 98 -6.60 2.06 -11.73
N VAL A 99 -7.89 2.34 -11.63
CA VAL A 99 -8.48 2.79 -10.37
C VAL A 99 -8.79 1.60 -9.47
N GLN A 100 -8.56 1.76 -8.18
CA GLN A 100 -8.91 0.78 -7.15
C GLN A 100 -10.02 1.34 -6.27
N VAL A 101 -10.95 0.51 -5.86
CA VAL A 101 -12.04 0.88 -4.95
C VAL A 101 -12.18 -0.15 -3.84
N LEU A 102 -12.29 0.36 -2.61
CA LEU A 102 -12.46 -0.47 -1.43
C LEU A 102 -13.92 -0.88 -1.24
N THR A 103 -14.14 -2.11 -0.79
CA THR A 103 -15.46 -2.62 -0.40
C THR A 103 -15.35 -3.64 0.73
N GLN A 104 -16.24 -3.58 1.71
CA GLN A 104 -16.34 -4.64 2.73
C GLN A 104 -17.03 -5.88 2.15
N CYS A 105 -16.73 -7.06 2.69
CA CYS A 105 -17.43 -8.32 2.39
C CYS A 105 -18.86 -8.32 2.96
N ARG A 106 -19.71 -7.39 2.46
CA ARG A 106 -21.14 -7.27 2.78
C ARG A 106 -21.94 -7.07 1.50
N ASP A 107 -23.01 -7.81 1.33
CA ASP A 107 -23.80 -7.87 0.09
C ASP A 107 -24.12 -6.48 -0.50
N HIS A 108 -24.81 -5.63 0.27
CA HIS A 108 -25.23 -4.31 -0.20
C HIS A 108 -24.07 -3.36 -0.52
N ILE A 109 -22.94 -3.50 0.20
CA ILE A 109 -21.72 -2.70 -0.03
C ILE A 109 -21.06 -3.11 -1.35
N ILE A 110 -20.87 -4.41 -1.57
CA ILE A 110 -20.29 -4.95 -2.80
C ILE A 110 -21.12 -4.55 -4.02
N ARG A 111 -22.45 -4.68 -3.95
CA ARG A 111 -23.36 -4.27 -5.06
C ARG A 111 -23.24 -2.78 -5.37
N LYS A 112 -23.21 -1.92 -4.35
CA LYS A 112 -23.03 -0.48 -4.53
C LYS A 112 -21.67 -0.15 -5.16
N THR A 113 -20.64 -0.90 -4.82
CA THR A 113 -19.30 -0.74 -5.41
C THR A 113 -19.31 -1.06 -6.90
N PHE A 114 -19.93 -2.18 -7.33
CA PHE A 114 -20.04 -2.51 -8.76
C PHE A 114 -20.89 -1.49 -9.53
N GLU A 115 -21.93 -0.95 -8.93
CA GLU A 115 -22.69 0.15 -9.50
C GLU A 115 -21.84 1.40 -9.73
N ALA A 116 -20.99 1.73 -8.75
CA ALA A 116 -20.12 2.91 -8.79
C ALA A 116 -19.02 2.82 -9.86
N VAL A 117 -18.44 1.64 -10.10
CA VAL A 117 -17.34 1.45 -11.08
C VAL A 117 -17.81 1.25 -12.52
N LYS A 118 -19.12 1.23 -12.77
CA LYS A 118 -19.67 1.02 -14.11
C LYS A 118 -19.10 2.04 -15.11
N GLY A 119 -18.50 1.53 -16.19
CA GLY A 119 -17.89 2.36 -17.23
C GLY A 119 -16.44 2.76 -16.97
N ALA A 120 -15.82 2.34 -15.87
CA ALA A 120 -14.38 2.52 -15.66
C ALA A 120 -13.59 1.73 -16.72
N PRO A 121 -12.51 2.30 -17.30
CA PRO A 121 -11.69 1.58 -18.28
C PRO A 121 -11.08 0.29 -17.72
N ARG A 122 -10.62 0.35 -16.47
CA ARG A 122 -10.10 -0.78 -15.69
C ARG A 122 -10.21 -0.48 -14.20
N ALA A 123 -10.71 -1.42 -13.41
CA ALA A 123 -10.87 -1.24 -11.98
C ALA A 123 -10.44 -2.46 -11.17
N VAL A 124 -9.73 -2.24 -10.07
CA VAL A 124 -9.53 -3.25 -9.02
C VAL A 124 -10.68 -3.14 -8.02
N ILE A 125 -11.38 -4.24 -7.81
CA ILE A 125 -12.36 -4.38 -6.72
C ILE A 125 -11.60 -4.96 -5.52
N HIS A 126 -11.28 -4.08 -4.56
CA HIS A 126 -10.57 -4.43 -3.34
C HIS A 126 -11.56 -4.77 -2.24
N PHE A 127 -11.80 -6.05 -1.99
CA PHE A 127 -12.70 -6.50 -0.95
C PHE A 127 -11.95 -7.05 0.27
N TYR A 128 -12.49 -6.83 1.46
CA TYR A 128 -11.84 -7.19 2.71
C TYR A 128 -12.81 -7.59 3.81
N ASN A 129 -12.30 -8.33 4.77
CA ASN A 129 -12.89 -8.50 6.09
C ASN A 129 -11.78 -8.70 7.13
N SER A 130 -12.09 -8.35 8.37
CA SER A 130 -11.14 -8.48 9.47
C SER A 130 -10.96 -9.92 9.92
N THR A 131 -9.71 -10.32 10.12
CA THR A 131 -9.35 -11.70 10.47
C THR A 131 -8.61 -11.83 11.81
N SER A 132 -8.20 -10.72 12.43
CA SER A 132 -7.38 -10.73 13.64
C SER A 132 -8.07 -11.39 14.85
N VAL A 133 -7.24 -11.93 15.75
CA VAL A 133 -7.70 -12.52 17.01
C VAL A 133 -8.57 -11.54 17.79
N ALA A 134 -8.08 -10.31 17.97
CA ALA A 134 -8.80 -9.30 18.75
C ALA A 134 -10.18 -8.99 18.16
N GLN A 135 -10.30 -8.87 16.84
CA GLN A 135 -11.59 -8.58 16.22
C GLN A 135 -12.53 -9.79 16.22
N ARG A 136 -12.00 -11.00 15.98
CA ARG A 136 -12.81 -12.22 16.06
C ARG A 136 -13.43 -12.41 17.45
N GLU A 137 -12.60 -12.29 18.49
CA GLU A 137 -13.00 -12.62 19.87
C GLU A 137 -13.70 -11.48 20.58
N GLN A 138 -13.23 -10.24 20.40
CA GLN A 138 -13.67 -9.10 21.21
C GLN A 138 -14.72 -8.23 20.53
N VAL A 139 -14.79 -8.23 19.19
CA VAL A 139 -15.68 -7.36 18.42
C VAL A 139 -16.82 -8.15 17.79
N PHE A 140 -16.50 -9.18 17.02
CA PHE A 140 -17.50 -9.95 16.27
C PHE A 140 -18.05 -11.13 17.05
N HIS A 141 -17.32 -11.62 18.05
CA HIS A 141 -17.64 -12.86 18.78
C HIS A 141 -17.89 -14.04 17.85
N LYS A 142 -16.99 -14.22 16.87
CA LYS A 142 -17.08 -15.23 15.81
C LYS A 142 -15.88 -16.17 15.81
N SER A 143 -16.14 -17.42 15.44
CA SER A 143 -15.14 -18.43 15.20
C SER A 143 -14.33 -18.14 13.93
N LYS A 144 -13.17 -18.80 13.79
CA LYS A 144 -12.35 -18.76 12.56
C LYS A 144 -13.17 -19.16 11.32
N GLU A 145 -13.99 -20.19 11.41
CA GLU A 145 -14.83 -20.65 10.31
C GLU A 145 -15.90 -19.62 9.90
N GLU A 146 -16.55 -18.98 10.87
CA GLU A 146 -17.53 -17.92 10.57
C GLU A 146 -16.87 -16.69 9.90
N ILE A 147 -15.67 -16.31 10.31
CA ILE A 147 -14.92 -15.22 9.68
C ILE A 147 -14.47 -15.60 8.27
N LYS A 148 -13.98 -16.84 8.07
CA LYS A 148 -13.64 -17.38 6.75
C LYS A 148 -14.87 -17.44 5.83
N GLN A 149 -16.05 -17.76 6.38
CA GLN A 149 -17.29 -17.75 5.63
C GLN A 149 -17.64 -16.36 5.10
N ILE A 150 -17.41 -15.28 5.87
CA ILE A 150 -17.62 -13.90 5.40
C ILE A 150 -16.74 -13.60 4.18
N ALA A 151 -15.46 -13.99 4.22
CA ALA A 151 -14.54 -13.81 3.11
C ALA A 151 -14.99 -14.58 1.86
N THR A 152 -15.37 -15.83 2.03
CA THR A 152 -15.80 -16.70 0.92
C THR A 152 -17.14 -16.27 0.32
N ASP A 153 -18.08 -15.81 1.12
CA ASP A 153 -19.35 -15.30 0.62
C ASP A 153 -19.15 -13.98 -0.12
N GLY A 154 -18.26 -13.10 0.37
CA GLY A 154 -17.83 -11.91 -0.33
C GLY A 154 -17.20 -12.24 -1.69
N ALA A 155 -16.27 -13.18 -1.73
CA ALA A 155 -15.63 -13.61 -2.96
C ALA A 155 -16.60 -14.19 -4.01
N LYS A 156 -17.57 -15.01 -3.58
CA LYS A 156 -18.63 -15.54 -4.44
C LYS A 156 -19.46 -14.42 -5.08
N LEU A 157 -19.86 -13.45 -4.28
CA LEU A 157 -20.65 -12.32 -4.76
C LEU A 157 -19.85 -11.43 -5.73
N VAL A 158 -18.59 -11.11 -5.36
CA VAL A 158 -17.69 -10.34 -6.25
C VAL A 158 -17.51 -11.06 -7.59
N LYS A 159 -17.26 -12.38 -7.58
CA LYS A 159 -17.15 -13.18 -8.80
C LYS A 159 -18.45 -13.18 -9.62
N GLN A 160 -19.59 -13.34 -8.97
CA GLN A 160 -20.90 -13.30 -9.63
C GLN A 160 -21.13 -11.95 -10.31
N LEU A 161 -20.98 -10.85 -9.57
CA LEU A 161 -21.23 -9.51 -10.11
C LEU A 161 -20.25 -9.13 -11.22
N SER A 162 -19.01 -9.61 -11.16
CA SER A 162 -18.04 -9.38 -12.24
C SER A 162 -18.43 -10.06 -13.57
N GLN A 163 -19.37 -11.01 -13.55
CA GLN A 163 -19.94 -11.65 -14.74
C GLN A 163 -21.23 -10.96 -15.19
N GLU A 164 -21.93 -10.27 -14.29
CA GLU A 164 -23.17 -9.55 -14.58
C GLU A 164 -22.92 -8.12 -15.10
N TYR A 165 -21.84 -7.48 -14.66
CA TYR A 165 -21.47 -6.12 -15.06
C TYR A 165 -20.43 -6.16 -16.19
N GLU A 166 -20.62 -5.33 -17.21
CA GLU A 166 -19.59 -5.09 -18.20
C GLU A 166 -18.44 -4.26 -17.61
N GLY A 167 -17.20 -4.70 -17.81
CA GLY A 167 -16.02 -3.98 -17.32
C GLY A 167 -14.76 -4.85 -17.33
N ASN A 168 -13.63 -4.20 -17.24
CA ASN A 168 -12.33 -4.85 -17.05
C ASN A 168 -11.98 -4.83 -15.55
N PHE A 169 -12.41 -5.89 -14.84
CA PHE A 169 -12.23 -6.00 -13.40
C PHE A 169 -11.01 -6.85 -13.05
N LEU A 170 -10.19 -6.34 -12.16
CA LEU A 170 -9.19 -7.06 -11.40
C LEU A 170 -9.67 -7.18 -9.94
N PHE A 171 -9.06 -8.06 -9.18
CA PHE A 171 -9.53 -8.33 -7.82
C PHE A 171 -8.39 -8.28 -6.82
N GLU A 172 -8.68 -7.69 -5.67
CA GLU A 172 -7.81 -7.70 -4.52
C GLU A 172 -8.58 -8.17 -3.29
N TYR A 173 -7.97 -9.05 -2.50
CA TYR A 173 -8.49 -9.43 -1.19
C TYR A 173 -7.48 -9.11 -0.10
N SER A 174 -7.98 -8.49 0.98
CA SER A 174 -7.20 -8.25 2.21
C SER A 174 -7.81 -8.99 3.40
N PRO A 175 -7.05 -9.90 4.06
CA PRO A 175 -7.34 -10.32 5.43
C PRO A 175 -6.94 -9.17 6.37
N GLU A 176 -7.86 -8.22 6.60
CA GLU A 176 -7.58 -7.01 7.37
C GLU A 176 -7.03 -7.34 8.76
N SER A 177 -6.11 -6.52 9.25
CA SER A 177 -5.34 -6.78 10.47
C SER A 177 -4.51 -8.07 10.39
N PHE A 178 -3.87 -8.30 9.24
CA PHE A 178 -3.04 -9.50 8.99
C PHE A 178 -1.98 -9.69 10.07
N THR A 179 -1.29 -8.64 10.51
CA THR A 179 -0.26 -8.71 11.57
C THR A 179 -0.81 -9.06 12.96
N GLY A 180 -2.11 -8.96 13.15
CA GLY A 180 -2.84 -9.42 14.35
C GLY A 180 -3.54 -10.77 14.17
N THR A 181 -3.23 -11.48 13.08
CA THR A 181 -3.83 -12.76 12.69
C THR A 181 -2.77 -13.86 12.73
N GLU A 182 -3.14 -15.05 13.14
CA GLU A 182 -2.27 -16.23 13.00
C GLU A 182 -1.98 -16.46 11.50
N VAL A 183 -0.71 -16.58 11.14
CA VAL A 183 -0.31 -16.57 9.73
C VAL A 183 -0.83 -17.77 8.94
N ASP A 184 -0.92 -18.93 9.57
CA ASP A 184 -1.50 -20.16 8.99
C ASP A 184 -2.99 -19.98 8.70
N TYR A 185 -3.71 -19.34 9.62
CA TYR A 185 -5.12 -19.02 9.43
C TYR A 185 -5.34 -17.95 8.35
N ALA A 186 -4.50 -16.91 8.29
CA ALA A 186 -4.55 -15.91 7.22
C ALA A 186 -4.37 -16.57 5.84
N VAL A 187 -3.41 -17.48 5.71
CA VAL A 187 -3.19 -18.27 4.49
C VAL A 187 -4.40 -19.17 4.16
N ASP A 188 -5.00 -19.81 5.17
CA ASP A 188 -6.20 -20.64 4.97
C ASP A 188 -7.37 -19.81 4.42
N VAL A 189 -7.62 -18.63 4.98
CA VAL A 189 -8.66 -17.71 4.46
C VAL A 189 -8.36 -17.24 3.05
N CYS A 190 -7.12 -16.79 2.78
CA CYS A 190 -6.71 -16.36 1.44
C CYS A 190 -6.86 -17.49 0.41
N ASN A 191 -6.45 -18.70 0.76
CA ASN A 191 -6.59 -19.87 -0.12
C ASN A 191 -8.05 -20.24 -0.38
N ALA A 192 -8.94 -20.10 0.60
CA ALA A 192 -10.38 -20.30 0.41
C ALA A 192 -10.98 -19.26 -0.55
N VAL A 193 -10.54 -18.01 -0.49
CA VAL A 193 -10.90 -16.95 -1.45
C VAL A 193 -10.34 -17.27 -2.84
N LEU A 194 -9.07 -17.64 -2.93
CA LEU A 194 -8.42 -17.99 -4.20
C LEU A 194 -9.08 -19.19 -4.89
N ASP A 195 -9.51 -20.21 -4.12
CA ASP A 195 -10.24 -21.37 -4.67
C ASP A 195 -11.59 -20.98 -5.30
N ILE A 196 -12.23 -19.90 -4.84
CA ILE A 196 -13.44 -19.33 -5.44
C ILE A 196 -13.10 -18.48 -6.66
N MET A 197 -12.14 -17.57 -6.53
CA MET A 197 -11.81 -16.60 -7.58
C MET A 197 -11.11 -17.26 -8.77
N GLN A 198 -10.27 -18.27 -8.54
CA GLN A 198 -9.55 -19.07 -9.54
C GLN A 198 -8.73 -18.18 -10.49
N PRO A 199 -7.75 -17.42 -9.96
CA PRO A 199 -6.91 -16.56 -10.79
C PRO A 199 -6.07 -17.39 -11.77
N THR A 200 -5.70 -16.75 -12.87
CA THR A 200 -4.81 -17.32 -13.91
C THR A 200 -3.65 -16.35 -14.16
N PRO A 201 -2.55 -16.78 -14.78
CA PRO A 201 -1.45 -15.87 -15.12
C PRO A 201 -1.89 -14.66 -15.97
N ASP A 202 -2.89 -14.82 -16.85
CA ASP A 202 -3.42 -13.73 -17.67
C ASP A 202 -4.41 -12.82 -16.90
N ARG A 203 -4.94 -13.30 -15.79
CA ARG A 203 -5.86 -12.58 -14.90
C ARG A 203 -5.47 -12.82 -13.44
N PRO A 204 -4.34 -12.25 -13.00
CA PRO A 204 -3.87 -12.45 -11.64
C PRO A 204 -4.79 -11.78 -10.63
N MET A 205 -4.74 -12.28 -9.39
CA MET A 205 -5.41 -11.69 -8.25
C MET A 205 -4.40 -11.13 -7.27
N ILE A 206 -4.71 -10.01 -6.65
CA ILE A 206 -3.89 -9.41 -5.60
C ILE A 206 -4.35 -9.97 -4.25
N ILE A 207 -3.39 -10.48 -3.49
CA ILE A 207 -3.54 -10.76 -2.06
C ILE A 207 -2.73 -9.70 -1.32
N ASN A 208 -3.43 -8.78 -0.69
CA ASN A 208 -2.80 -7.71 0.07
C ASN A 208 -2.75 -8.09 1.56
N LEU A 209 -1.57 -8.00 2.16
CA LEU A 209 -1.28 -8.43 3.52
C LEU A 209 -1.00 -7.19 4.39
N PRO A 210 -2.04 -6.52 4.94
CA PRO A 210 -1.87 -5.22 5.56
C PRO A 210 -1.22 -5.31 6.95
N VAL A 211 -0.20 -4.47 7.16
CA VAL A 211 0.29 -4.13 8.49
C VAL A 211 -0.62 -3.05 9.07
N THR A 212 -1.86 -3.43 9.37
CA THR A 212 -2.88 -2.50 9.89
C THR A 212 -2.41 -1.82 11.17
N VAL A 213 -1.64 -2.53 11.99
CA VAL A 213 -0.84 -2.00 13.09
C VAL A 213 0.52 -2.69 13.08
N GLU A 214 1.60 -1.95 13.24
CA GLU A 214 2.95 -2.52 13.39
C GLU A 214 3.09 -3.23 14.74
N MET A 215 2.65 -4.48 14.83
CA MET A 215 2.68 -5.27 16.07
C MET A 215 4.04 -5.90 16.36
N SER A 216 4.90 -6.05 15.36
CA SER A 216 6.20 -6.72 15.46
C SER A 216 7.28 -5.91 14.75
N MET A 217 8.54 -6.34 14.91
CA MET A 217 9.65 -5.75 14.15
C MET A 217 9.55 -6.10 12.65
N PRO A 218 10.09 -5.26 11.74
CA PRO A 218 9.95 -5.44 10.29
C PRO A 218 10.36 -6.81 9.75
N HIS A 219 11.41 -7.43 10.32
CA HIS A 219 11.88 -8.75 9.90
C HIS A 219 10.86 -9.86 10.19
N VAL A 220 10.04 -9.72 11.25
CA VAL A 220 8.97 -10.69 11.54
C VAL A 220 7.92 -10.65 10.45
N TYR A 221 7.55 -9.45 9.99
CA TYR A 221 6.64 -9.30 8.87
C TYR A 221 7.22 -9.85 7.55
N ALA A 222 8.50 -9.59 7.28
CA ALA A 222 9.16 -10.17 6.11
C ALA A 222 9.12 -11.72 6.13
N ASN A 223 9.33 -12.33 7.29
CA ASN A 223 9.19 -13.78 7.44
C ASN A 223 7.74 -14.24 7.18
N GLN A 224 6.73 -13.46 7.61
CA GLN A 224 5.33 -13.74 7.31
C GLN A 224 5.03 -13.64 5.81
N ILE A 225 5.61 -12.66 5.11
CA ILE A 225 5.49 -12.53 3.65
C ILE A 225 6.10 -13.76 2.95
N GLU A 226 7.32 -14.16 3.33
CA GLU A 226 7.94 -15.35 2.74
C GLU A 226 7.13 -16.62 3.04
N TYR A 227 6.54 -16.72 4.23
CA TYR A 227 5.61 -17.81 4.55
C TYR A 227 4.40 -17.82 3.61
N CYS A 228 3.75 -16.68 3.41
CA CYS A 228 2.63 -16.56 2.49
C CYS A 228 3.04 -16.88 1.04
N ASP A 229 4.21 -16.39 0.61
CA ASP A 229 4.77 -16.68 -0.72
C ASP A 229 4.86 -18.17 -1.00
N LYS A 230 5.23 -18.97 0.01
CA LYS A 230 5.39 -20.43 -0.12
C LYS A 230 4.10 -21.23 0.09
N HIS A 231 3.03 -20.64 0.66
CA HIS A 231 1.83 -21.40 1.06
C HIS A 231 0.54 -20.96 0.36
N LEU A 232 0.56 -19.81 -0.34
CA LEU A 232 -0.58 -19.39 -1.13
C LEU A 232 -0.74 -20.30 -2.35
N LYS A 233 -1.97 -20.74 -2.58
CA LYS A 233 -2.36 -21.45 -3.81
C LYS A 233 -2.28 -20.52 -5.01
N TYR A 234 -2.23 -21.10 -6.21
CA TYR A 234 -2.19 -20.36 -7.47
C TYR A 234 -1.04 -19.33 -7.52
N ARG A 235 0.10 -19.62 -6.90
CA ARG A 235 1.16 -18.65 -6.65
C ARG A 235 1.60 -17.86 -7.89
N ASP A 236 1.67 -18.51 -9.06
CA ASP A 236 2.05 -17.88 -10.34
C ASP A 236 0.97 -16.92 -10.88
N SER A 237 -0.21 -16.94 -10.28
CA SER A 237 -1.37 -16.10 -10.61
C SER A 237 -1.76 -15.16 -9.48
N VAL A 238 -0.91 -15.05 -8.45
CA VAL A 238 -1.14 -14.19 -7.28
C VAL A 238 -0.06 -13.12 -7.19
N ILE A 239 -0.46 -11.89 -7.05
CA ILE A 239 0.40 -10.75 -6.72
C ILE A 239 0.32 -10.52 -5.22
N ILE A 240 1.42 -10.73 -4.50
CA ILE A 240 1.48 -10.38 -3.07
C ILE A 240 1.71 -8.88 -2.95
N SER A 241 0.77 -8.21 -2.30
CA SER A 241 0.82 -6.79 -1.97
C SER A 241 1.07 -6.58 -0.48
N THR A 242 1.73 -5.49 -0.15
CA THR A 242 1.92 -5.03 1.22
C THR A 242 1.35 -3.65 1.43
N HIS A 243 0.76 -3.41 2.61
CA HIS A 243 0.18 -2.13 3.00
C HIS A 243 0.63 -1.79 4.43
N PRO A 244 1.85 -1.28 4.60
CA PRO A 244 2.38 -0.98 5.92
C PRO A 244 1.91 0.37 6.44
N HIS A 245 1.46 0.38 7.72
CA HIS A 245 1.41 1.57 8.55
C HIS A 245 2.74 1.79 9.27
N ASN A 246 2.85 2.89 10.01
CA ASN A 246 4.11 3.38 10.58
C ASN A 246 4.05 3.56 12.11
N ASP A 247 3.28 2.71 12.81
CA ASP A 247 3.03 2.83 14.27
C ASP A 247 4.29 2.77 15.12
N ARG A 248 5.34 2.07 14.65
CA ARG A 248 6.64 1.94 15.30
C ARG A 248 7.71 2.86 14.69
N GLY A 249 7.37 3.66 13.66
CA GLY A 249 8.33 4.42 12.87
C GLY A 249 9.18 3.56 11.95
N THR A 250 8.73 2.36 11.59
CA THR A 250 9.49 1.40 10.77
C THR A 250 8.77 1.00 9.48
N GLY A 251 7.75 1.75 9.06
CA GLY A 251 6.93 1.44 7.88
C GLY A 251 7.74 1.28 6.59
N VAL A 252 8.71 2.16 6.34
CA VAL A 252 9.60 2.06 5.16
C VAL A 252 10.43 0.77 5.23
N ALA A 253 11.07 0.49 6.36
CA ALA A 253 11.85 -0.73 6.54
C ALA A 253 10.95 -1.98 6.40
N CYS A 254 9.72 -1.92 6.90
CA CYS A 254 8.74 -2.98 6.77
C CYS A 254 8.44 -3.29 5.30
N ALA A 255 8.22 -2.26 4.46
CA ALA A 255 7.99 -2.40 3.04
C ALA A 255 9.22 -2.91 2.28
N GLU A 256 10.41 -2.37 2.56
CA GLU A 256 11.67 -2.84 1.93
C GLU A 256 11.90 -4.32 2.17
N LEU A 257 11.80 -4.76 3.42
CA LEU A 257 12.00 -6.16 3.78
C LEU A 257 10.90 -7.07 3.21
N ALA A 258 9.65 -6.58 3.14
CA ALA A 258 8.56 -7.31 2.50
C ALA A 258 8.82 -7.55 0.99
N VAL A 259 9.33 -6.55 0.28
CA VAL A 259 9.71 -6.68 -1.14
C VAL A 259 10.85 -7.68 -1.29
N LEU A 260 11.88 -7.63 -0.44
CA LEU A 260 12.94 -8.65 -0.42
C LEU A 260 12.39 -10.06 -0.18
N ALA A 261 11.37 -10.18 0.67
CA ALA A 261 10.73 -11.44 1.04
C ALA A 261 9.74 -11.99 0.00
N GLY A 262 9.43 -11.22 -1.06
CA GLY A 262 8.61 -11.69 -2.17
C GLY A 262 7.35 -10.88 -2.47
N ALA A 263 7.09 -9.79 -1.74
CA ALA A 263 6.02 -8.86 -2.11
C ALA A 263 6.34 -8.17 -3.45
N GLN A 264 5.36 -8.11 -4.32
CA GLN A 264 5.50 -7.63 -5.69
C GLN A 264 4.82 -6.27 -5.90
N ARG A 265 4.03 -5.82 -4.91
CA ARG A 265 3.24 -4.60 -4.96
C ARG A 265 3.25 -3.93 -3.58
N VAL A 266 3.21 -2.60 -3.56
CA VAL A 266 3.18 -1.79 -2.33
C VAL A 266 2.06 -0.76 -2.44
N GLU A 267 1.17 -0.76 -1.45
CA GLU A 267 0.23 0.32 -1.19
C GLU A 267 0.89 1.35 -0.28
N CYS A 268 0.86 2.62 -0.66
CA CYS A 268 1.62 3.67 -0.02
C CYS A 268 0.95 5.04 -0.17
N CYS A 269 1.39 6.01 0.63
CA CYS A 269 0.98 7.41 0.51
C CYS A 269 2.19 8.32 0.37
N LEU A 270 2.01 9.44 -0.32
CA LEU A 270 3.02 10.49 -0.38
C LEU A 270 3.31 11.01 1.04
N PHE A 271 4.59 11.13 1.38
CA PHE A 271 5.09 11.62 2.67
C PHE A 271 4.54 10.86 3.88
N GLY A 272 4.05 9.64 3.67
CA GLY A 272 3.58 8.78 4.75
C GLY A 272 2.27 9.20 5.40
N ASN A 273 1.41 9.95 4.70
CA ASN A 273 0.09 10.32 5.23
C ASN A 273 -0.79 9.08 5.48
N GLY A 274 -1.65 9.12 6.47
CA GLY A 274 -2.58 8.04 6.80
C GLY A 274 -2.98 8.01 8.26
N GLU A 275 -3.76 7.02 8.60
CA GLU A 275 -4.28 6.82 9.96
C GLU A 275 -3.16 6.75 11.02
N ARG A 276 -3.43 7.27 12.21
CA ARG A 276 -2.55 7.27 13.38
C ARG A 276 -1.18 7.93 13.10
N THR A 277 -0.17 7.14 12.78
CA THR A 277 1.22 7.58 12.48
C THR A 277 1.50 7.59 10.98
N GLY A 278 0.49 7.29 10.16
CA GLY A 278 0.56 7.27 8.72
C GLY A 278 0.83 5.90 8.09
N ASN A 279 0.85 5.89 6.78
CA ASN A 279 1.22 4.76 5.93
C ASN A 279 2.72 4.77 5.60
N VAL A 280 3.19 3.76 4.89
CA VAL A 280 4.54 3.81 4.32
C VAL A 280 4.70 5.01 3.39
N ASP A 281 5.79 5.76 3.56
CA ASP A 281 6.11 6.91 2.73
C ASP A 281 6.61 6.47 1.35
N ALA A 282 5.80 6.73 0.33
CA ALA A 282 6.10 6.41 -1.07
C ALA A 282 7.39 7.10 -1.57
N VAL A 283 7.58 8.36 -1.18
CA VAL A 283 8.77 9.15 -1.59
C VAL A 283 10.03 8.52 -1.01
N THR A 284 10.06 8.29 0.29
CA THR A 284 11.23 7.69 0.95
C THR A 284 11.53 6.30 0.39
N LEU A 285 10.53 5.44 0.25
CA LEU A 285 10.72 4.08 -0.26
C LEU A 285 11.24 4.06 -1.71
N ALA A 286 10.65 4.87 -2.58
CA ALA A 286 11.07 4.96 -3.98
C ALA A 286 12.47 5.56 -4.13
N MET A 287 12.80 6.60 -3.37
CA MET A 287 14.10 7.25 -3.42
C MET A 287 15.21 6.41 -2.79
N ASN A 288 14.90 5.56 -1.81
CA ASN A 288 15.83 4.54 -1.32
C ASN A 288 16.24 3.58 -2.45
N MET A 289 15.29 3.09 -3.25
CA MET A 289 15.59 2.26 -4.42
C MET A 289 16.40 3.03 -5.47
N TYR A 290 16.01 4.26 -5.76
CA TYR A 290 16.71 5.12 -6.72
C TYR A 290 18.16 5.35 -6.32
N SER A 291 18.46 5.60 -5.05
CA SER A 291 19.82 5.79 -4.54
C SER A 291 20.69 4.52 -4.61
N HIS A 292 20.07 3.36 -4.77
CA HIS A 292 20.72 2.06 -5.01
C HIS A 292 20.76 1.67 -6.50
N GLY A 293 20.42 2.59 -7.40
CA GLY A 293 20.49 2.37 -8.85
C GLY A 293 19.31 1.59 -9.43
N VAL A 294 18.22 1.47 -8.69
CA VAL A 294 16.98 0.85 -9.16
C VAL A 294 15.99 1.94 -9.53
N ASP A 295 15.57 1.98 -10.79
CA ASP A 295 14.54 2.91 -11.26
C ASP A 295 13.18 2.58 -10.62
N PRO A 296 12.64 3.46 -9.75
CA PRO A 296 11.38 3.20 -9.06
C PRO A 296 10.16 3.31 -9.98
N LYS A 297 10.32 3.82 -11.20
CA LYS A 297 9.21 4.13 -12.13
C LYS A 297 8.25 5.22 -11.64
N LEU A 298 8.66 5.97 -10.62
CA LEU A 298 7.98 7.16 -10.12
C LEU A 298 8.91 8.36 -10.30
N ASP A 299 8.38 9.47 -10.80
CA ASP A 299 9.14 10.69 -11.07
C ASP A 299 8.90 11.74 -9.99
N PHE A 300 9.91 11.92 -9.14
CA PHE A 300 9.95 12.94 -8.10
C PHE A 300 10.90 14.10 -8.45
N SER A 301 11.22 14.30 -9.73
CA SER A 301 12.14 15.37 -10.15
C SER A 301 11.60 16.78 -9.86
N ASP A 302 10.28 16.93 -9.80
CA ASP A 302 9.61 18.18 -9.43
C ASP A 302 9.12 18.17 -7.97
N MET A 303 10.00 17.75 -7.05
CA MET A 303 9.68 17.63 -5.62
C MET A 303 9.09 18.93 -5.03
N PRO A 304 9.55 20.14 -5.38
CA PRO A 304 8.96 21.37 -4.84
C PRO A 304 7.48 21.54 -5.18
N ASP A 305 7.04 21.23 -6.41
CA ASP A 305 5.64 21.32 -6.83
C ASP A 305 4.79 20.24 -6.15
N ILE A 306 5.33 19.02 -6.02
CA ILE A 306 4.67 17.91 -5.33
C ILE A 306 4.46 18.27 -3.85
N CYS A 307 5.48 18.79 -3.16
CA CYS A 307 5.37 19.21 -1.76
C CYS A 307 4.34 20.34 -1.60
N ALA A 308 4.40 21.37 -2.45
CA ALA A 308 3.49 22.51 -2.37
C ALA A 308 2.03 22.09 -2.60
N THR A 309 1.78 21.23 -3.57
CA THR A 309 0.45 20.69 -3.85
C THR A 309 -0.04 19.84 -2.70
N TYR A 310 0.80 18.91 -2.20
CA TYR A 310 0.47 18.06 -1.06
C TYR A 310 0.07 18.90 0.16
N GLU A 311 0.93 19.84 0.61
CA GLU A 311 0.67 20.64 1.81
C GLU A 311 -0.61 21.50 1.67
N ARG A 312 -0.83 22.05 0.48
CA ARG A 312 -2.02 22.88 0.21
C ARG A 312 -3.31 22.06 0.24
N VAL A 313 -3.31 20.89 -0.39
CA VAL A 313 -4.51 20.06 -0.56
C VAL A 313 -4.83 19.28 0.71
N THR A 314 -3.82 18.72 1.37
CA THR A 314 -3.99 17.93 2.59
C THR A 314 -4.03 18.77 3.87
N ARG A 315 -3.50 19.99 3.81
CA ARG A 315 -3.27 20.86 4.99
C ARG A 315 -2.31 20.24 6.01
N MET A 316 -1.54 19.25 5.58
CA MET A 316 -0.51 18.59 6.38
C MET A 316 0.85 19.17 6.02
N HIS A 317 1.66 19.47 7.04
CA HIS A 317 3.00 19.98 6.85
C HIS A 317 4.02 18.84 6.70
N ILE A 318 4.90 18.95 5.71
CA ILE A 318 6.03 18.02 5.54
C ILE A 318 7.14 18.47 6.49
N TYR A 319 7.49 17.59 7.42
CA TYR A 319 8.55 17.87 8.40
C TYR A 319 9.88 18.21 7.73
N GLU A 320 10.60 19.23 8.23
CA GLU A 320 11.79 19.80 7.58
C GLU A 320 12.94 18.81 7.39
N ARG A 321 12.91 17.68 8.11
CA ARG A 321 13.90 16.60 8.01
C ARG A 321 13.33 15.30 7.43
N THR A 322 12.18 15.36 6.76
CA THR A 322 11.64 14.23 6.03
C THR A 322 12.67 13.81 4.95
N PRO A 323 13.04 12.53 4.88
CA PRO A 323 14.00 12.07 3.88
C PRO A 323 13.63 12.53 2.46
N TYR A 324 14.61 13.02 1.71
CA TYR A 324 14.52 13.50 0.33
C TYR A 324 13.64 14.73 0.07
N ALA A 325 12.64 15.02 0.90
CA ALA A 325 11.66 16.09 0.66
C ALA A 325 11.80 17.28 1.63
N GLY A 326 12.30 17.06 2.83
CA GLY A 326 12.39 18.11 3.86
C GLY A 326 13.36 19.22 3.49
N GLN A 327 13.01 20.46 3.84
CA GLN A 327 13.79 21.66 3.46
C GLN A 327 15.24 21.66 3.97
N LEU A 328 15.54 20.92 5.05
CA LEU A 328 16.86 20.89 5.68
C LEU A 328 17.72 19.69 5.24
N VAL A 329 17.19 18.73 4.46
CA VAL A 329 17.91 17.49 4.17
C VAL A 329 19.10 17.68 3.22
N PHE A 330 19.12 18.76 2.44
CA PHE A 330 20.21 19.11 1.53
C PHE A 330 21.13 20.21 2.08
N ALA A 331 20.93 20.62 3.34
CA ALA A 331 21.72 21.66 3.98
C ALA A 331 22.79 21.08 4.91
N ALA A 332 24.04 21.46 4.69
CA ALA A 332 25.16 21.16 5.60
C ALA A 332 25.46 22.40 6.45
N PHE A 333 25.32 22.28 7.77
CA PHE A 333 25.51 23.39 8.70
C PHE A 333 26.92 23.41 9.33
N SER A 334 27.63 22.29 9.33
CA SER A 334 29.00 22.20 9.81
C SER A 334 29.99 22.66 8.75
N GLY A 335 30.89 23.59 9.08
CA GLY A 335 31.92 24.09 8.15
C GLY A 335 32.83 22.99 7.59
N SER A 336 33.18 22.01 8.41
CA SER A 336 33.97 20.84 7.93
C SER A 336 33.23 19.98 6.90
N HIS A 337 31.91 19.79 7.08
CA HIS A 337 31.10 19.08 6.12
C HIS A 337 30.91 19.88 4.82
N GLN A 338 30.69 21.19 4.90
CA GLN A 338 30.60 22.06 3.72
C GLN A 338 31.90 22.00 2.88
N ASP A 339 33.06 22.10 3.52
CA ASP A 339 34.38 22.00 2.87
C ASP A 339 34.57 20.62 2.22
N ALA A 340 34.25 19.54 2.92
CA ALA A 340 34.35 18.18 2.39
C ALA A 340 33.44 17.96 1.17
N ILE A 341 32.19 18.43 1.21
CA ILE A 341 31.24 18.35 0.09
C ILE A 341 31.79 19.15 -1.10
N ALA A 342 32.22 20.40 -0.88
CA ALA A 342 32.75 21.23 -1.95
C ALA A 342 33.97 20.58 -2.66
N LYS A 343 34.92 20.05 -1.88
CA LYS A 343 36.10 19.34 -2.39
C LYS A 343 35.71 18.05 -3.14
N GLY A 344 34.80 17.26 -2.58
CA GLY A 344 34.32 16.04 -3.21
C GLY A 344 33.64 16.30 -4.56
N MET A 345 32.78 17.32 -4.62
CA MET A 345 32.10 17.72 -5.85
C MET A 345 33.08 18.24 -6.92
N ALA A 346 34.09 19.05 -6.53
CA ALA A 346 35.12 19.51 -7.43
C ALA A 346 35.93 18.34 -8.01
N TYR A 347 36.38 17.42 -7.14
CA TYR A 347 37.10 16.22 -7.54
C TYR A 347 36.35 15.37 -8.57
N ARG A 348 35.05 15.11 -8.33
CA ARG A 348 34.18 14.35 -9.24
C ARG A 348 34.04 15.05 -10.59
N LYS A 349 33.81 16.37 -10.55
CA LYS A 349 33.69 17.20 -11.78
C LYS A 349 34.92 17.13 -12.65
N GLU A 350 36.12 17.25 -12.06
CA GLU A 350 37.41 17.18 -12.78
C GLU A 350 37.63 15.82 -13.46
N ARG A 351 37.10 14.74 -12.86
CA ARG A 351 37.23 13.36 -13.36
C ARG A 351 36.11 12.92 -14.28
N GLY A 352 35.05 13.70 -14.41
CA GLY A 352 33.83 13.32 -15.15
C GLY A 352 33.13 12.09 -14.57
N GLU A 353 33.22 11.88 -13.25
CA GLU A 353 32.62 10.75 -12.60
C GLU A 353 31.09 10.94 -12.48
N HIS A 354 30.35 10.01 -13.08
CA HIS A 354 28.88 10.03 -13.06
C HIS A 354 28.27 9.15 -11.97
N ARG A 355 28.97 8.10 -11.54
CA ARG A 355 28.49 7.23 -10.46
C ARG A 355 28.83 7.81 -9.09
N TRP A 356 27.90 7.66 -8.17
CA TRP A 356 28.12 7.90 -6.74
C TRP A 356 28.62 6.61 -6.09
N THR A 357 29.64 6.74 -5.26
CA THR A 357 30.26 5.63 -4.51
C THR A 357 30.32 5.99 -3.03
#